data_513a76056278261d0319bdcd0128654b
#
_entry.id   513a76056278261d0319bdcd0128654b
#
_cell.length_a   1.000
_cell.length_b   1.000
_cell.length_c   1.000
_cell.angle_alpha   90.00
_cell.angle_beta   90.00
_cell.angle_gamma   90.00
#
_symmetry.space_group_name_H-M   'P 1'
#
loop_
_entity.id
_entity.type
_entity.pdbx_description
1 polymer ?
#
loop_
_entity_poly.entity_id
_entity_poly.type
_entity_poly.pdbx_seq_one_letter_code
_entity_poly.pdbx_strand_id
1 'polypeptide(L)'
;MALGPQFRRPTLLAAALALVATFGASPARADRCEDTAKELKNQIDGLKISVNTGNMIYLTHPAAKELSLGCRGRNYSVELYAKADRKPKPQFFELIASAGAIIFTIPKPDALTGTSRCIKRMGLLRGDKVSMRYRRLNMECTRTKTEASIVVTRGKDE
;
A
#
# COMPACT_ATOMS: atom_id res chain seq x y z
N MET A 1 39.86 71.43 -42.00
CA MET A 1 40.16 70.87 -40.70
C MET A 1 38.80 70.62 -39.94
N ALA A 2 38.33 69.44 -39.90
CA ALA A 2 37.27 69.04 -39.00
C ALA A 2 37.21 67.51 -38.95
N LEU A 3 37.66 66.94 -37.84
CA LEU A 3 37.60 65.51 -37.54
C LEU A 3 36.17 65.15 -37.07
N GLY A 4 35.50 64.23 -37.79
CA GLY A 4 34.20 63.67 -37.37
C GLY A 4 34.39 62.50 -36.42
N PRO A 5 33.52 62.37 -35.43
CA PRO A 5 33.63 61.31 -34.47
C PRO A 5 33.09 59.99 -35.03
N GLN A 6 33.87 58.94 -34.85
CA GLN A 6 33.50 57.57 -35.17
C GLN A 6 32.50 57.07 -34.14
N PHE A 7 31.28 56.78 -34.57
CA PHE A 7 30.23 56.05 -33.77
C PHE A 7 30.58 54.54 -33.71
N ARG A 8 31.06 54.05 -32.59
CA ARG A 8 31.22 52.67 -32.30
C ARG A 8 29.82 52.11 -31.95
N ARG A 9 29.31 51.19 -32.78
CA ARG A 9 28.12 50.42 -32.48
C ARG A 9 28.43 49.35 -31.44
N PRO A 10 27.68 49.24 -30.33
CA PRO A 10 27.79 48.10 -29.42
C PRO A 10 27.00 46.92 -30.00
N THR A 11 27.69 45.83 -30.27
CA THR A 11 27.11 44.53 -30.58
C THR A 11 26.42 43.98 -29.34
N LEU A 12 25.11 43.99 -29.33
CA LEU A 12 24.28 43.33 -28.34
C LEU A 12 24.37 41.81 -28.56
N LEU A 13 25.18 41.15 -27.74
CA LEU A 13 25.17 39.70 -27.58
C LEU A 13 23.90 39.34 -26.78
N ALA A 14 22.88 38.90 -27.51
CA ALA A 14 21.70 38.29 -26.91
C ALA A 14 22.08 36.90 -26.37
N ALA A 15 22.34 36.80 -25.06
CA ALA A 15 22.46 35.54 -24.35
C ALA A 15 21.04 34.92 -24.20
N ALA A 16 20.70 33.98 -25.07
CA ALA A 16 19.51 33.16 -24.92
C ALA A 16 19.73 32.19 -23.75
N LEU A 17 19.21 32.52 -22.57
CA LEU A 17 19.08 31.58 -21.46
C LEU A 17 17.98 30.58 -21.84
N ALA A 18 18.37 29.39 -22.30
CA ALA A 18 17.47 28.24 -22.40
C ALA A 18 17.14 27.73 -20.98
N LEU A 19 16.00 28.14 -20.45
CA LEU A 19 15.41 27.51 -19.27
C LEU A 19 14.97 26.08 -19.65
N VAL A 20 15.82 25.12 -19.38
CA VAL A 20 15.44 23.71 -19.39
C VAL A 20 14.57 23.48 -18.14
N ALA A 21 13.26 23.63 -18.28
CA ALA A 21 12.29 23.19 -17.29
C ALA A 21 12.30 21.65 -17.29
N THR A 22 13.13 21.07 -16.43
CA THR A 22 13.04 19.64 -16.11
C THR A 22 11.74 19.41 -15.38
N PHE A 23 10.70 18.98 -16.10
CA PHE A 23 9.50 18.42 -15.51
C PHE A 23 9.90 17.13 -14.80
N GLY A 24 10.30 17.25 -13.55
CA GLY A 24 10.48 16.13 -12.65
C GLY A 24 9.10 15.49 -12.45
N ALA A 25 8.79 14.47 -13.24
CA ALA A 25 7.66 13.61 -12.97
C ALA A 25 7.85 13.03 -11.55
N SER A 26 6.95 13.40 -10.65
CA SER A 26 6.99 12.92 -9.26
C SER A 26 6.72 11.41 -9.24
N PRO A 27 7.70 10.54 -8.96
CA PRO A 27 7.52 9.09 -8.88
C PRO A 27 6.86 8.65 -7.57
N ALA A 28 6.38 9.58 -6.75
CA ALA A 28 6.14 9.40 -5.32
C ALA A 28 5.03 8.42 -4.90
N ARG A 29 4.24 7.83 -5.80
CA ARG A 29 3.10 6.97 -5.43
C ARG A 29 3.33 5.48 -5.61
N ALA A 30 3.95 5.08 -6.70
CA ALA A 30 4.34 3.70 -6.95
C ALA A 30 5.39 3.25 -5.92
N ASP A 31 6.33 4.13 -5.59
CA ASP A 31 7.43 3.88 -4.68
C ASP A 31 6.98 3.47 -3.27
N ARG A 32 5.97 4.14 -2.69
CA ARG A 32 5.51 3.81 -1.33
C ARG A 32 4.89 2.43 -1.21
N CYS A 33 4.15 1.98 -2.23
CA CYS A 33 3.57 0.64 -2.23
C CYS A 33 4.66 -0.42 -2.31
N GLU A 34 5.62 -0.20 -3.20
CA GLU A 34 6.78 -1.07 -3.35
C GLU A 34 7.65 -1.09 -2.09
N ASP A 35 7.87 0.06 -1.48
CA ASP A 35 8.63 0.16 -0.24
C ASP A 35 7.94 -0.60 0.89
N THR A 36 6.61 -0.46 1.03
CA THR A 36 5.83 -1.23 1.99
C THR A 36 5.92 -2.74 1.70
N ALA A 37 5.83 -3.15 0.43
CA ALA A 37 5.96 -4.56 0.06
C ALA A 37 7.37 -5.11 0.34
N LYS A 38 8.42 -4.31 0.09
CA LYS A 38 9.80 -4.66 0.44
C LYS A 38 9.99 -4.80 1.95
N GLU A 39 9.41 -3.88 2.72
CA GLU A 39 9.43 -3.92 4.18
C GLU A 39 8.75 -5.18 4.72
N LEU A 40 7.56 -5.51 4.20
CA LEU A 40 6.86 -6.76 4.52
C LEU A 40 7.73 -7.99 4.23
N LYS A 41 8.36 -8.04 3.04
CA LYS A 41 9.25 -9.13 2.65
C LYS A 41 10.45 -9.26 3.59
N ASN A 42 10.99 -8.15 4.07
CA ASN A 42 12.17 -8.16 4.93
C ASN A 42 11.86 -8.55 6.38
N GLN A 43 10.62 -8.31 6.84
CA GLN A 43 10.23 -8.51 8.25
C GLN A 43 9.37 -9.77 8.46
N ILE A 44 8.85 -10.38 7.41
CA ILE A 44 8.00 -11.57 7.51
C ILE A 44 8.68 -12.74 6.80
N ASP A 45 9.10 -13.72 7.57
CA ASP A 45 9.76 -14.92 7.05
C ASP A 45 8.86 -15.67 6.06
N GLY A 46 9.42 -16.08 4.94
CA GLY A 46 8.71 -16.81 3.90
C GLY A 46 7.82 -15.95 2.99
N LEU A 47 7.72 -14.63 3.21
CA LEU A 47 7.00 -13.73 2.34
C LEU A 47 7.82 -13.43 1.08
N LYS A 48 7.18 -13.51 -0.08
CA LYS A 48 7.79 -13.19 -1.38
C LYS A 48 6.89 -12.23 -2.15
N ILE A 49 7.49 -11.29 -2.87
CA ILE A 49 6.81 -10.45 -3.84
C ILE A 49 6.71 -11.25 -5.14
N SER A 50 5.49 -11.38 -5.69
CA SER A 50 5.21 -12.12 -6.91
C SER A 50 5.07 -11.19 -8.11
N VAL A 51 3.93 -10.51 -8.24
CA VAL A 51 3.62 -9.65 -9.38
C VAL A 51 3.28 -8.25 -8.87
N ASN A 52 3.77 -7.23 -9.57
CA ASN A 52 3.42 -5.83 -9.35
C ASN A 52 2.67 -5.30 -10.58
N THR A 53 1.44 -4.84 -10.39
CA THR A 53 0.59 -4.24 -11.44
C THR A 53 0.43 -2.72 -11.28
N GLY A 54 1.33 -2.09 -10.52
CA GLY A 54 1.30 -0.65 -10.23
C GLY A 54 0.34 -0.27 -9.10
N ASN A 55 -0.93 -0.71 -9.15
CA ASN A 55 -1.93 -0.42 -8.10
C ASN A 55 -2.11 -1.57 -7.11
N MET A 56 -1.56 -2.74 -7.41
CA MET A 56 -1.66 -3.93 -6.57
C MET A 56 -0.38 -4.74 -6.67
N ILE A 57 0.15 -5.14 -5.53
CA ILE A 57 1.30 -6.01 -5.42
C ILE A 57 0.83 -7.35 -4.86
N TYR A 58 0.99 -8.41 -5.66
CA TYR A 58 0.70 -9.76 -5.22
C TYR A 58 1.88 -10.32 -4.45
N LEU A 59 1.55 -10.93 -3.33
CA LEU A 59 2.50 -11.51 -2.40
C LEU A 59 2.21 -13.01 -2.27
N THR A 60 3.21 -13.80 -1.92
CA THR A 60 3.04 -15.23 -1.63
C THR A 60 3.60 -15.57 -0.27
N HIS A 61 2.89 -16.40 0.48
CA HIS A 61 3.32 -16.90 1.78
C HIS A 61 2.65 -18.25 2.06
N PRO A 62 3.34 -19.23 2.68
CA PRO A 62 2.79 -20.59 2.90
C PRO A 62 1.49 -20.63 3.74
N ALA A 63 1.27 -19.62 4.57
CA ALA A 63 0.07 -19.54 5.43
C ALA A 63 -1.17 -18.95 4.73
N ALA A 64 -1.05 -18.44 3.50
CA ALA A 64 -2.16 -17.84 2.74
C ALA A 64 -2.24 -18.42 1.34
N LYS A 65 -3.46 -18.61 0.81
CA LYS A 65 -3.69 -18.99 -0.59
C LYS A 65 -3.51 -17.81 -1.52
N GLU A 66 -3.97 -16.66 -1.09
CA GLU A 66 -3.81 -15.40 -1.79
C GLU A 66 -3.44 -14.32 -0.78
N LEU A 67 -2.56 -13.43 -1.18
CA LEU A 67 -2.14 -12.29 -0.40
C LEU A 67 -1.84 -11.15 -1.36
N SER A 68 -2.38 -9.96 -1.11
CA SER A 68 -2.06 -8.79 -1.92
C SER A 68 -2.11 -7.51 -1.12
N LEU A 69 -1.31 -6.56 -1.59
CA LEU A 69 -1.24 -5.20 -1.10
C LEU A 69 -1.80 -4.27 -2.18
N GLY A 70 -2.95 -3.67 -1.92
CA GLY A 70 -3.55 -2.66 -2.77
C GLY A 70 -3.13 -1.27 -2.33
N CYS A 71 -2.77 -0.40 -3.29
CA CYS A 71 -2.35 0.97 -3.02
C CYS A 71 -3.15 1.91 -3.90
N ARG A 72 -4.40 2.18 -3.51
CA ARG A 72 -5.37 2.93 -4.31
C ARG A 72 -5.57 4.36 -3.82
N GLY A 73 -5.91 5.22 -4.78
CA GLY A 73 -6.51 6.52 -4.56
C GLY A 73 -5.52 7.67 -4.38
N ARG A 74 -6.08 8.90 -4.42
CA ARG A 74 -5.31 10.15 -4.29
C ARG A 74 -4.66 10.31 -2.92
N ASN A 75 -5.25 9.71 -1.89
CA ASN A 75 -4.81 9.81 -0.49
C ASN A 75 -3.98 8.60 -0.02
N TYR A 76 -3.47 7.79 -0.95
CA TYR A 76 -2.65 6.64 -0.63
C TYR A 76 -3.27 5.73 0.46
N SER A 77 -4.45 5.19 0.18
CA SER A 77 -5.03 4.18 1.06
C SER A 77 -4.43 2.81 0.75
N VAL A 78 -3.82 2.23 1.76
CA VAL A 78 -3.30 0.86 1.68
C VAL A 78 -4.40 -0.11 2.08
N GLU A 79 -4.53 -1.18 1.30
CA GLU A 79 -5.44 -2.28 1.53
C GLU A 79 -4.66 -3.58 1.57
N LEU A 80 -4.77 -4.31 2.67
CA LEU A 80 -4.23 -5.65 2.80
C LEU A 80 -5.35 -6.67 2.57
N TYR A 81 -5.26 -7.45 1.52
CA TYR A 81 -6.15 -8.58 1.25
C TYR A 81 -5.44 -9.89 1.51
N ALA A 82 -6.14 -10.83 2.16
CA ALA A 82 -5.64 -12.18 2.36
C ALA A 82 -6.77 -13.21 2.29
N LYS A 83 -6.45 -14.39 1.75
CA LYS A 83 -7.36 -15.52 1.62
C LYS A 83 -6.69 -16.81 2.09
N ALA A 84 -7.45 -17.66 2.75
CA ALA A 84 -7.05 -18.96 3.24
C ALA A 84 -8.20 -19.99 3.12
N ASP A 85 -8.00 -21.19 3.61
CA ASP A 85 -9.04 -22.19 3.75
C ASP A 85 -10.20 -21.68 4.62
N ARG A 86 -11.39 -22.27 4.46
CA ARG A 86 -12.60 -21.91 5.22
C ARG A 86 -12.38 -21.84 6.74
N LYS A 87 -11.48 -22.67 7.26
CA LYS A 87 -11.02 -22.65 8.65
C LYS A 87 -9.53 -22.30 8.66
N PRO A 88 -9.18 -21.01 8.68
CA PRO A 88 -7.79 -20.60 8.67
C PRO A 88 -7.00 -21.14 9.85
N LYS A 89 -5.78 -21.55 9.61
CA LYS A 89 -4.85 -22.01 10.64
C LYS A 89 -4.29 -20.83 11.45
N PRO A 90 -3.76 -21.03 12.65
CA PRO A 90 -3.16 -19.97 13.46
C PRO A 90 -2.13 -19.13 12.74
N GLN A 91 -1.29 -19.76 11.89
CA GLN A 91 -0.26 -19.08 11.10
C GLN A 91 -0.82 -18.02 10.13
N PHE A 92 -2.04 -18.21 9.62
CA PHE A 92 -2.73 -17.21 8.81
C PHE A 92 -3.02 -15.94 9.60
N PHE A 93 -3.53 -16.08 10.81
CA PHE A 93 -3.81 -14.92 11.68
C PHE A 93 -2.53 -14.20 12.08
N GLU A 94 -1.47 -14.94 12.36
CA GLU A 94 -0.15 -14.37 12.67
C GLU A 94 0.42 -13.59 11.49
N LEU A 95 0.29 -14.12 10.27
CA LEU A 95 0.70 -13.44 9.05
C LEU A 95 -0.01 -12.10 8.88
N ILE A 96 -1.36 -12.10 8.97
CA ILE A 96 -2.15 -10.88 8.83
C ILE A 96 -1.86 -9.89 9.94
N ALA A 97 -1.65 -10.37 11.16
CA ALA A 97 -1.28 -9.52 12.30
C ALA A 97 0.07 -8.86 12.11
N SER A 98 1.08 -9.62 11.64
CA SER A 98 2.41 -9.07 11.34
C SER A 98 2.36 -8.06 10.20
N ALA A 99 1.70 -8.40 9.09
CA ALA A 99 1.53 -7.49 7.96
C ALA A 99 0.75 -6.22 8.37
N GLY A 100 -0.36 -6.39 9.10
CA GLY A 100 -1.16 -5.26 9.59
C GLY A 100 -0.40 -4.34 10.55
N ALA A 101 0.45 -4.90 11.42
CA ALA A 101 1.29 -4.12 12.32
C ALA A 101 2.29 -3.24 11.55
N ILE A 102 2.92 -3.78 10.53
CA ILE A 102 3.89 -3.07 9.68
C ILE A 102 3.16 -2.00 8.85
N ILE A 103 2.12 -2.38 8.10
CA ILE A 103 1.42 -1.49 7.16
C ILE A 103 0.73 -0.34 7.89
N PHE A 104 0.04 -0.64 8.97
CA PHE A 104 -0.85 0.33 9.65
C PHE A 104 -0.23 0.93 10.91
N THR A 105 1.00 0.53 11.26
CA THR A 105 1.71 1.02 12.44
C THR A 105 0.88 0.87 13.72
N ILE A 106 0.42 -0.35 13.97
CA ILE A 106 -0.38 -0.72 15.15
C ILE A 106 0.29 -1.89 15.88
N PRO A 107 0.02 -2.07 17.19
CA PRO A 107 0.52 -3.23 17.91
C PRO A 107 0.05 -4.55 17.28
N LYS A 108 0.98 -5.48 17.03
CA LYS A 108 0.67 -6.80 16.47
C LYS A 108 -0.43 -7.56 17.26
N PRO A 109 -0.46 -7.54 18.61
CA PRO A 109 -1.54 -8.18 19.37
C PRO A 109 -2.93 -7.60 19.08
N ASP A 110 -3.02 -6.29 18.80
CA ASP A 110 -4.29 -5.64 18.42
C ASP A 110 -4.74 -6.10 17.03
N ALA A 111 -3.82 -6.16 16.06
CA ALA A 111 -4.11 -6.68 14.73
C ALA A 111 -4.56 -8.15 14.78
N LEU A 112 -3.88 -8.99 15.57
CA LEU A 112 -4.23 -10.40 15.78
C LEU A 112 -5.62 -10.57 16.39
N THR A 113 -5.92 -9.78 17.41
CA THR A 113 -7.23 -9.80 18.08
C THR A 113 -8.34 -9.39 17.11
N GLY A 114 -8.14 -8.30 16.37
CA GLY A 114 -9.10 -7.79 15.38
C GLY A 114 -9.38 -8.82 14.28
N THR A 115 -8.32 -9.34 13.65
CA THR A 115 -8.39 -10.35 12.58
C THR A 115 -9.13 -11.62 13.06
N SER A 116 -8.76 -12.14 14.24
CA SER A 116 -9.39 -13.32 14.81
C SER A 116 -10.87 -13.10 15.11
N ARG A 117 -11.22 -11.93 15.67
CA ARG A 117 -12.63 -11.57 15.96
C ARG A 117 -13.44 -11.44 14.67
N CYS A 118 -12.88 -10.83 13.62
CA CYS A 118 -13.56 -10.67 12.34
C CYS A 118 -13.93 -12.03 11.74
N ILE A 119 -12.96 -12.92 11.61
CA ILE A 119 -13.17 -14.27 11.05
C ILE A 119 -14.10 -15.12 11.92
N LYS A 120 -13.95 -15.09 13.25
CA LYS A 120 -14.77 -15.87 14.17
C LYS A 120 -16.23 -15.39 14.28
N ARG A 121 -16.48 -14.12 13.97
CA ARG A 121 -17.85 -13.57 13.98
C ARG A 121 -18.72 -14.05 12.82
N MET A 122 -18.14 -14.57 11.76
CA MET A 122 -18.88 -15.17 10.66
C MET A 122 -19.49 -16.50 11.10
N GLY A 123 -20.75 -16.75 10.80
CA GLY A 123 -21.45 -17.99 11.16
C GLY A 123 -22.97 -17.88 11.02
N LEU A 124 -23.69 -18.86 11.56
CA LEU A 124 -25.13 -19.03 11.41
C LEU A 124 -25.98 -17.79 11.74
N LEU A 125 -25.54 -16.99 12.74
CA LEU A 125 -26.31 -15.82 13.19
C LEU A 125 -25.93 -14.52 12.47
N ARG A 126 -24.73 -14.42 11.87
CA ARG A 126 -24.21 -13.18 11.27
C ARG A 126 -23.88 -13.31 9.77
N GLY A 127 -24.17 -14.49 9.20
CA GLY A 127 -23.92 -14.77 7.80
C GLY A 127 -22.44 -14.94 7.46
N ASP A 128 -22.17 -15.00 6.17
CA ASP A 128 -20.85 -15.28 5.62
C ASP A 128 -20.03 -14.02 5.32
N LYS A 129 -20.55 -12.82 5.64
CA LYS A 129 -19.87 -11.55 5.48
C LYS A 129 -20.03 -10.70 6.75
N VAL A 130 -18.90 -10.24 7.29
CA VAL A 130 -18.86 -9.39 8.49
C VAL A 130 -17.92 -8.22 8.22
N SER A 131 -18.44 -7.01 8.41
CA SER A 131 -17.64 -5.79 8.45
C SER A 131 -17.56 -5.29 9.88
N MET A 132 -16.38 -4.93 10.35
CA MET A 132 -16.18 -4.40 11.69
C MET A 132 -15.01 -3.43 11.74
N ARG A 133 -15.11 -2.48 12.69
CA ARG A 133 -13.98 -1.64 13.07
C ARG A 133 -13.36 -2.20 14.37
N TYR A 134 -12.05 -2.31 14.37
CA TYR A 134 -11.29 -2.67 15.57
C TYR A 134 -10.09 -1.76 15.70
N ARG A 135 -10.06 -0.94 16.76
CA ARG A 135 -9.09 0.13 16.91
C ARG A 135 -9.14 1.07 15.69
N ARG A 136 -7.99 1.27 15.02
CA ARG A 136 -7.85 2.10 13.81
C ARG A 136 -7.96 1.31 12.50
N LEU A 137 -8.43 0.06 12.56
CA LEU A 137 -8.58 -0.80 11.40
C LEU A 137 -10.05 -1.03 11.07
N ASN A 138 -10.37 -0.91 9.79
CA ASN A 138 -11.60 -1.46 9.22
C ASN A 138 -11.27 -2.84 8.66
N MET A 139 -12.08 -3.81 9.01
CA MET A 139 -11.91 -5.19 8.60
C MET A 139 -13.20 -5.70 7.97
N GLU A 140 -13.08 -6.25 6.78
CA GLU A 140 -14.17 -6.94 6.10
C GLU A 140 -13.77 -8.40 5.91
N CYS A 141 -14.52 -9.31 6.50
CA CYS A 141 -14.30 -10.74 6.42
C CYS A 141 -15.42 -11.41 5.64
N THR A 142 -15.04 -12.29 4.73
CA THR A 142 -15.99 -13.07 3.93
C THR A 142 -15.64 -14.54 4.00
N ARG A 143 -16.67 -15.39 4.04
CA ARG A 143 -16.52 -16.84 4.04
C ARG A 143 -17.35 -17.44 2.90
N THR A 144 -16.77 -18.38 2.20
CA THR A 144 -17.45 -19.21 1.21
C THR A 144 -17.55 -20.65 1.69
N LYS A 145 -18.01 -21.55 0.82
CA LYS A 145 -18.03 -22.99 1.14
C LYS A 145 -16.64 -23.56 1.39
N THR A 146 -15.61 -23.02 0.75
CA THR A 146 -14.24 -23.57 0.74
C THR A 146 -13.20 -22.66 1.35
N GLU A 147 -13.45 -21.34 1.43
CA GLU A 147 -12.44 -20.34 1.75
C GLU A 147 -12.95 -19.28 2.71
N ALA A 148 -12.01 -18.62 3.35
CA ALA A 148 -12.24 -17.40 4.12
C ALA A 148 -11.25 -16.32 3.67
N SER A 149 -11.72 -15.09 3.55
CA SER A 149 -10.89 -13.93 3.18
C SER A 149 -11.09 -12.78 4.15
N ILE A 150 -10.10 -11.92 4.20
CA ILE A 150 -10.12 -10.68 4.96
C ILE A 150 -9.52 -9.54 4.14
N VAL A 151 -10.19 -8.40 4.20
CA VAL A 151 -9.68 -7.11 3.75
C VAL A 151 -9.44 -6.25 4.99
N VAL A 152 -8.26 -5.67 5.09
CA VAL A 152 -7.89 -4.76 6.18
C VAL A 152 -7.48 -3.42 5.58
N THR A 153 -8.09 -2.36 6.07
CA THR A 153 -7.75 -0.98 5.69
C THR A 153 -7.62 -0.11 6.93
N ARG A 154 -6.96 1.04 6.79
CA ARG A 154 -6.96 2.02 7.87
C ARG A 154 -8.31 2.71 7.97
N GLY A 155 -8.90 2.70 9.14
CA GLY A 155 -10.07 3.52 9.44
C GLY A 155 -9.71 5.00 9.44
N LYS A 156 -10.64 5.87 9.04
CA LYS A 156 -10.47 7.31 9.26
C LYS A 156 -10.41 7.56 10.77
N ASP A 157 -9.48 8.38 11.21
CA ASP A 157 -9.48 8.90 12.57
C ASP A 157 -10.70 9.86 12.65
N GLU A 158 -11.65 9.57 13.53
CA GLU A 158 -12.72 10.47 13.93
C GLU A 158 -12.20 11.41 14.99
#